data_fc4f225b79a05943ed3b8d52d0dfde77
#
_entry.id   fc4f225b79a05943ed3b8d52d0dfde77
#
_cell.length_a   1.000
_cell.length_b   1.000
_cell.length_c   1.000
_cell.angle_alpha   90.00
_cell.angle_beta   90.00
_cell.angle_gamma   90.00
#
_symmetry.space_group_name_H-M   'P 1'
#
loop_
_entity.id
_entity.type
_entity.pdbx_description
1 polymer ?
#
loop_
_entity_poly.entity_id
_entity_poly.type
_entity_poly.pdbx_seq_one_letter_code
_entity_poly.pdbx_strand_id
1 'polypeptide(L)'
;ILVRRNFFRQPCGTAKSDDHSLGVIQCLWPDTRVEDKKNIPIQSPQWPAMFAMAERSWKGLPEDGSRFAGKLPEKDTEAYQAFSLFEKRMEALAGNKPFPYWRDSFVEWTVFGPVQKDRQEEVRNGLLAGKSPAGLEPVQARGGNLYFRSRAGAEGLFSKAKPGNTAWAETTFYAPRAGTMYAMVGFDAPARSTRCCSGVPAAGEWSQCGTRIWVNGKEVKNPQTYKLAGQRRYEKHTWNSPANEIPFDNEEFWWARPPVPFQVKAGENKILIEQPYTGSFQSWGISFIPVKKSGERWIADPGYSVKTGPAK
;
A
#
# COMPACT_ATOMS: atom_id res chain seq x y z
N ILE A 1 0.35 -3.88 -3.08
CA ILE A 1 1.55 -4.57 -2.55
C ILE A 1 1.51 -6.06 -2.89
N LEU A 2 0.49 -6.82 -2.49
CA LEU A 2 0.43 -8.28 -2.73
C LEU A 2 0.45 -8.64 -4.21
N VAL A 3 -0.30 -7.94 -5.03
CA VAL A 3 -0.32 -8.15 -6.49
C VAL A 3 1.07 -7.97 -7.06
N ARG A 4 1.72 -6.86 -6.75
CA ARG A 4 3.07 -6.56 -7.23
C ARG A 4 4.09 -7.58 -6.74
N ARG A 5 4.04 -7.94 -5.46
CA ARG A 5 4.90 -8.97 -4.89
C ARG A 5 4.75 -10.30 -5.61
N ASN A 6 3.51 -10.77 -5.82
CA ASN A 6 3.26 -12.04 -6.50
C ASN A 6 3.61 -11.98 -7.98
N PHE A 7 3.50 -10.81 -8.61
CA PHE A 7 3.87 -10.65 -10.01
C PHE A 7 5.39 -10.73 -10.23
N PHE A 8 6.18 -10.17 -9.34
CA PHE A 8 7.64 -10.10 -9.50
C PHE A 8 8.42 -11.20 -8.76
N ARG A 9 7.76 -11.95 -7.89
CA ARG A 9 8.39 -13.06 -7.16
C ARG A 9 8.22 -14.36 -7.93
N GLN A 10 9.28 -15.17 -7.92
CA GLN A 10 9.21 -16.54 -8.42
C GLN A 10 8.32 -17.39 -7.50
N PRO A 11 7.24 -18.01 -8.00
CA PRO A 11 6.33 -18.78 -7.16
C PRO A 11 6.98 -20.02 -6.55
N CYS A 12 7.89 -20.67 -7.30
CA CYS A 12 8.44 -21.99 -6.97
C CYS A 12 9.94 -22.00 -6.73
N GLY A 13 10.61 -20.84 -6.64
CA GLY A 13 12.07 -20.78 -6.50
C GLY A 13 12.86 -21.15 -7.77
N THR A 14 12.18 -21.52 -8.84
CA THR A 14 12.78 -21.83 -10.15
C THR A 14 12.42 -20.76 -11.18
N ALA A 15 13.38 -20.36 -12.01
CA ALA A 15 13.16 -19.35 -13.04
C ALA A 15 12.27 -19.84 -14.19
N LYS A 16 12.24 -21.15 -14.41
CA LYS A 16 11.43 -21.82 -15.43
C LYS A 16 10.74 -23.02 -14.81
N SER A 17 9.58 -23.40 -15.36
CA SER A 17 9.00 -24.70 -15.10
C SER A 17 9.94 -25.80 -15.64
N ASP A 18 10.04 -26.87 -14.91
CA ASP A 18 10.68 -28.12 -15.28
C ASP A 18 9.66 -29.26 -15.17
N ASP A 19 10.07 -30.46 -15.56
CA ASP A 19 9.20 -31.64 -15.55
C ASP A 19 8.71 -32.03 -14.14
N HIS A 20 9.28 -31.44 -13.10
CA HIS A 20 8.93 -31.68 -11.70
C HIS A 20 8.11 -30.53 -11.10
N SER A 21 7.99 -29.40 -11.79
CA SER A 21 7.31 -28.18 -11.33
C SER A 21 5.99 -27.99 -12.05
N LEU A 22 4.94 -28.63 -11.60
CA LEU A 22 3.61 -28.63 -12.24
C LEU A 22 2.83 -27.32 -12.04
N GLY A 23 3.28 -26.45 -11.16
CA GLY A 23 2.62 -25.17 -10.86
C GLY A 23 2.63 -24.81 -9.38
N VAL A 24 1.68 -23.98 -8.96
CA VAL A 24 1.58 -23.50 -7.58
C VAL A 24 0.18 -23.67 -7.03
N ILE A 25 0.10 -23.88 -5.73
CA ILE A 25 -1.16 -23.91 -4.98
C ILE A 25 -1.22 -22.62 -4.15
N GLN A 26 -2.27 -21.86 -4.35
CA GLN A 26 -2.57 -20.71 -3.50
C GLN A 26 -3.68 -21.07 -2.52
N CYS A 27 -3.36 -21.05 -1.24
CA CYS A 27 -4.33 -21.30 -0.19
C CYS A 27 -4.99 -19.99 0.26
N LEU A 28 -6.30 -20.00 0.40
CA LEU A 28 -7.08 -18.96 1.04
C LEU A 28 -7.39 -19.40 2.46
N TRP A 29 -6.77 -18.75 3.44
CA TRP A 29 -6.95 -19.04 4.85
C TRP A 29 -7.74 -17.88 5.48
N PRO A 30 -9.04 -18.05 5.70
CA PRO A 30 -9.81 -17.09 6.47
C PRO A 30 -9.54 -17.29 7.96
N ASP A 31 -8.36 -16.87 8.42
CA ASP A 31 -7.93 -17.01 9.82
C ASP A 31 -8.85 -16.32 10.82
N THR A 32 -9.71 -15.43 10.34
CA THR A 32 -10.76 -14.83 11.14
C THR A 32 -12.10 -15.16 10.51
N ARG A 33 -13.10 -15.37 11.35
CA ARG A 33 -14.45 -15.65 10.88
C ARG A 33 -15.00 -14.48 10.08
N VAL A 34 -15.80 -14.79 9.12
CA VAL A 34 -16.59 -13.83 8.35
C VAL A 34 -18.06 -14.08 8.63
N GLU A 35 -18.82 -13.02 8.82
CA GLU A 35 -20.24 -13.08 9.11
C GLU A 35 -21.01 -13.85 8.02
N ASP A 36 -20.69 -13.59 6.76
CA ASP A 36 -21.25 -14.25 5.61
C ASP A 36 -20.13 -14.82 4.73
N LYS A 37 -20.18 -16.13 4.50
CA LYS A 37 -19.17 -16.88 3.72
C LYS A 37 -18.98 -16.33 2.31
N LYS A 38 -20.00 -15.74 1.69
CA LYS A 38 -19.87 -15.09 0.37
C LYS A 38 -18.90 -13.90 0.37
N ASN A 39 -18.64 -13.32 1.55
CA ASN A 39 -17.73 -12.20 1.71
C ASN A 39 -16.25 -12.65 1.82
N ILE A 40 -15.95 -13.94 1.99
CA ILE A 40 -14.57 -14.43 2.05
C ILE A 40 -13.74 -13.97 0.85
N PRO A 41 -14.19 -14.12 -0.40
CA PRO A 41 -13.44 -13.63 -1.55
C PRO A 41 -13.27 -12.11 -1.56
N ILE A 42 -14.29 -11.38 -1.10
CA ILE A 42 -14.26 -9.91 -1.08
C ILE A 42 -13.33 -9.40 0.01
N GLN A 43 -13.35 -10.05 1.16
CA GLN A 43 -12.51 -9.70 2.31
C GLN A 43 -11.06 -10.18 2.16
N SER A 44 -10.79 -11.05 1.22
CA SER A 44 -9.44 -11.55 0.98
C SER A 44 -8.72 -10.70 -0.07
N PRO A 45 -7.57 -10.10 0.26
CA PRO A 45 -6.74 -9.39 -0.70
C PRO A 45 -6.04 -10.35 -1.69
N GLN A 46 -6.27 -11.63 -1.55
CA GLN A 46 -5.64 -12.65 -2.38
C GLN A 46 -6.23 -12.69 -3.79
N TRP A 47 -7.48 -12.26 -3.97
CA TRP A 47 -8.13 -12.33 -5.28
C TRP A 47 -7.33 -11.69 -6.41
N PRO A 48 -6.96 -10.40 -6.36
CA PRO A 48 -6.13 -9.85 -7.42
C PRO A 48 -4.72 -10.45 -7.44
N ALA A 49 -4.20 -10.87 -6.30
CA ALA A 49 -2.88 -11.49 -6.21
C ALA A 49 -2.83 -12.89 -6.84
N MET A 50 -3.93 -13.64 -6.82
CA MET A 50 -4.05 -14.93 -7.50
C MET A 50 -3.84 -14.83 -9.01
N PHE A 51 -4.35 -13.79 -9.65
CA PHE A 51 -4.14 -13.58 -11.09
C PHE A 51 -2.67 -13.31 -11.42
N ALA A 52 -1.98 -12.54 -10.58
CA ALA A 52 -0.54 -12.32 -10.75
C ALA A 52 0.25 -13.63 -10.60
N MET A 53 -0.15 -14.46 -9.65
CA MET A 53 0.46 -15.75 -9.42
C MET A 53 0.19 -16.72 -10.57
N ALA A 54 -1.05 -16.78 -11.07
CA ALA A 54 -1.41 -17.58 -12.24
C ALA A 54 -0.62 -17.16 -13.49
N GLU A 55 -0.52 -15.85 -13.75
CA GLU A 55 0.26 -15.35 -14.89
C GLU A 55 1.74 -15.74 -14.79
N ARG A 56 2.30 -15.67 -13.58
CA ARG A 56 3.72 -16.07 -13.37
C ARG A 56 3.92 -17.58 -13.45
N SER A 57 2.99 -18.36 -12.95
CA SER A 57 3.05 -19.83 -13.08
C SER A 57 2.99 -20.28 -14.54
N TRP A 58 2.25 -19.55 -15.38
CA TRP A 58 2.13 -19.85 -16.80
C TRP A 58 3.30 -19.36 -17.64
N LYS A 59 3.74 -18.12 -17.40
CA LYS A 59 4.78 -17.47 -18.22
C LYS A 59 6.19 -17.63 -17.68
N GLY A 60 6.35 -18.00 -16.42
CA GLY A 60 7.62 -17.93 -15.71
C GLY A 60 8.08 -16.48 -15.47
N LEU A 61 9.26 -16.33 -14.94
CA LEU A 61 9.96 -15.05 -14.78
C LEU A 61 11.31 -15.16 -15.47
N PRO A 62 11.70 -14.19 -16.30
CA PRO A 62 13.00 -14.19 -16.93
C PRO A 62 14.14 -14.01 -15.91
N GLU A 63 13.88 -13.28 -14.81
CA GLU A 63 14.81 -13.03 -13.72
C GLU A 63 14.08 -12.84 -12.39
N ASP A 64 14.80 -12.90 -11.26
CA ASP A 64 14.23 -12.58 -9.95
C ASP A 64 13.97 -11.07 -9.84
N GLY A 65 12.70 -10.73 -9.89
CA GLY A 65 12.19 -9.37 -9.72
C GLY A 65 11.77 -9.03 -8.28
N SER A 66 12.15 -9.81 -7.28
CA SER A 66 11.72 -9.64 -5.87
C SER A 66 12.00 -8.23 -5.32
N ARG A 67 13.05 -7.56 -5.82
CA ARG A 67 13.36 -6.14 -5.51
C ARG A 67 12.21 -5.19 -5.86
N PHE A 68 11.38 -5.54 -6.83
CA PHE A 68 10.23 -4.74 -7.25
C PHE A 68 8.99 -4.91 -6.35
N ALA A 69 9.04 -5.78 -5.37
CA ALA A 69 8.02 -5.83 -4.33
C ALA A 69 7.95 -4.51 -3.54
N GLY A 70 9.10 -3.90 -3.25
CA GLY A 70 9.20 -2.64 -2.51
C GLY A 70 8.89 -1.38 -3.33
N LYS A 71 9.20 -1.40 -4.63
CA LYS A 71 9.02 -0.27 -5.55
C LYS A 71 8.79 -0.75 -6.98
N LEU A 72 8.09 0.03 -7.80
CA LEU A 72 7.95 -0.27 -9.22
C LEU A 72 9.28 -0.19 -9.95
N PRO A 73 9.46 -0.99 -11.04
CA PRO A 73 10.57 -0.80 -11.97
C PRO A 73 10.53 0.56 -12.67
N GLU A 74 11.60 0.94 -13.36
CA GLU A 74 11.62 2.10 -14.25
C GLU A 74 10.66 1.92 -15.43
N LYS A 75 10.04 3.02 -15.90
CA LYS A 75 9.01 2.99 -16.95
C LYS A 75 9.46 2.42 -18.29
N ASP A 76 10.72 2.58 -18.62
CA ASP A 76 11.34 2.15 -19.87
C ASP A 76 11.78 0.69 -19.85
N THR A 77 11.63 0.00 -18.72
CA THR A 77 12.03 -1.40 -18.57
C THR A 77 10.95 -2.36 -19.04
N GLU A 78 11.36 -3.52 -19.56
CA GLU A 78 10.48 -4.62 -19.90
C GLU A 78 9.64 -5.07 -18.69
N ALA A 79 10.24 -5.10 -17.51
CA ALA A 79 9.58 -5.47 -16.26
C ALA A 79 8.39 -4.55 -15.95
N TYR A 80 8.55 -3.22 -16.13
CA TYR A 80 7.45 -2.29 -15.94
C TYR A 80 6.36 -2.45 -17.01
N GLN A 81 6.74 -2.62 -18.27
CA GLN A 81 5.79 -2.79 -19.37
C GLN A 81 4.96 -4.06 -19.18
N ALA A 82 5.60 -5.17 -18.81
CA ALA A 82 4.91 -6.43 -18.52
C ALA A 82 3.92 -6.28 -17.35
N PHE A 83 4.32 -5.61 -16.26
CA PHE A 83 3.44 -5.36 -15.13
C PHE A 83 2.30 -4.42 -15.49
N SER A 84 2.56 -3.34 -16.21
CA SER A 84 1.54 -2.39 -16.66
C SER A 84 0.50 -3.05 -17.57
N LEU A 85 0.93 -3.96 -18.46
CA LEU A 85 0.02 -4.73 -19.30
C LEU A 85 -0.83 -5.71 -18.47
N PHE A 86 -0.23 -6.36 -17.48
CA PHE A 86 -0.97 -7.17 -16.51
C PHE A 86 -2.03 -6.35 -15.78
N GLU A 87 -1.68 -5.18 -15.27
CA GLU A 87 -2.61 -4.32 -14.56
C GLU A 87 -3.78 -3.82 -15.42
N LYS A 88 -3.52 -3.53 -16.71
CA LYS A 88 -4.61 -3.19 -17.66
C LYS A 88 -5.63 -4.32 -17.78
N ARG A 89 -5.15 -5.57 -17.85
CA ARG A 89 -6.05 -6.74 -17.88
C ARG A 89 -6.81 -6.89 -16.56
N MET A 90 -6.14 -6.68 -15.43
CA MET A 90 -6.78 -6.73 -14.11
C MET A 90 -7.87 -5.68 -13.95
N GLU A 91 -7.64 -4.46 -14.40
CA GLU A 91 -8.62 -3.38 -14.36
C GLU A 91 -9.86 -3.70 -15.20
N ALA A 92 -9.66 -4.27 -16.38
CA ALA A 92 -10.76 -4.73 -17.24
C ALA A 92 -11.55 -5.86 -16.59
N LEU A 93 -10.90 -6.81 -15.94
CA LEU A 93 -11.54 -7.92 -15.23
C LEU A 93 -12.29 -7.47 -13.99
N ALA A 94 -11.73 -6.55 -13.22
CA ALA A 94 -12.31 -6.04 -11.97
C ALA A 94 -13.68 -5.38 -12.18
N GLY A 95 -13.95 -4.88 -13.38
CA GLY A 95 -15.26 -4.34 -13.73
C GLY A 95 -16.43 -5.32 -13.53
N ASN A 96 -16.18 -6.62 -13.59
CA ASN A 96 -17.16 -7.70 -13.49
C ASN A 96 -16.95 -8.62 -12.27
N LYS A 97 -16.12 -8.21 -11.32
CA LYS A 97 -15.76 -9.03 -10.15
C LYS A 97 -16.16 -8.37 -8.84
N PRO A 98 -16.34 -9.13 -7.77
CA PRO A 98 -16.78 -8.59 -6.49
C PRO A 98 -15.70 -7.83 -5.73
N PHE A 99 -14.53 -7.60 -6.32
CA PHE A 99 -13.45 -6.85 -5.69
C PHE A 99 -13.02 -5.68 -6.59
N PRO A 100 -12.75 -4.51 -6.03
CA PRO A 100 -12.20 -3.40 -6.78
C PRO A 100 -10.71 -3.62 -7.06
N TYR A 101 -10.23 -3.09 -8.17
CA TYR A 101 -8.82 -3.05 -8.51
C TYR A 101 -8.44 -1.65 -9.00
N TRP A 102 -7.40 -1.09 -8.43
CA TRP A 102 -6.80 0.15 -8.88
C TRP A 102 -5.38 -0.16 -9.35
N ARG A 103 -5.07 0.30 -10.55
CA ARG A 103 -3.71 0.19 -11.08
C ARG A 103 -2.75 0.91 -10.14
N ASP A 104 -1.55 0.37 -10.00
CA ASP A 104 -0.51 1.03 -9.23
C ASP A 104 -0.15 2.36 -9.90
N SER A 105 -0.21 3.44 -9.15
CA SER A 105 0.12 4.78 -9.65
C SER A 105 1.62 4.95 -9.69
N PHE A 106 2.13 5.55 -10.76
CA PHE A 106 3.55 5.85 -10.88
C PHE A 106 3.92 7.11 -10.09
N VAL A 107 3.73 7.06 -8.78
CA VAL A 107 4.16 8.12 -7.87
C VAL A 107 5.63 7.93 -7.53
N GLU A 108 6.44 8.98 -7.66
CA GLU A 108 7.83 8.96 -7.23
C GLU A 108 7.95 9.44 -5.79
N TRP A 109 8.77 8.75 -5.03
CA TRP A 109 8.98 9.00 -3.62
C TRP A 109 10.45 9.12 -3.29
N THR A 110 10.77 10.09 -2.46
CA THR A 110 12.00 10.12 -1.69
C THR A 110 11.70 9.58 -0.30
N VAL A 111 12.33 8.48 0.07
CA VAL A 111 12.03 7.76 1.32
C VAL A 111 13.25 7.82 2.23
N PHE A 112 13.05 8.26 3.47
CA PHE A 112 14.07 8.33 4.51
C PHE A 112 13.77 7.33 5.61
N GLY A 113 14.77 6.56 6.01
CA GLY A 113 14.62 5.58 7.09
C GLY A 113 15.54 4.37 6.95
N PRO A 114 15.45 3.42 7.88
CA PRO A 114 14.64 3.45 9.10
C PRO A 114 15.30 4.35 10.16
N VAL A 115 14.53 5.26 10.76
CA VAL A 115 15.02 6.21 11.76
C VAL A 115 14.66 5.74 13.15
N GLN A 116 15.60 5.81 14.07
CA GLN A 116 15.40 5.44 15.47
C GLN A 116 14.59 6.51 16.23
N LYS A 117 14.01 6.08 17.35
CA LYS A 117 13.04 6.89 18.10
C LYS A 117 13.58 8.25 18.55
N ASP A 118 14.82 8.30 18.95
CA ASP A 118 15.51 9.50 19.45
C ASP A 118 15.72 10.59 18.41
N ARG A 119 15.73 10.23 17.11
CA ARG A 119 15.94 11.15 15.99
C ARG A 119 14.66 11.53 15.23
N GLN A 120 13.52 10.95 15.59
CA GLN A 120 12.28 11.11 14.80
C GLN A 120 11.79 12.56 14.74
N GLU A 121 11.87 13.28 15.84
CA GLU A 121 11.44 14.67 15.89
C GLU A 121 12.36 15.59 15.09
N GLU A 122 13.66 15.42 15.20
CA GLU A 122 14.66 16.15 14.40
C GLU A 122 14.41 15.96 12.91
N VAL A 123 14.24 14.70 12.47
CA VAL A 123 14.00 14.35 11.08
C VAL A 123 12.69 14.94 10.58
N ARG A 124 11.61 14.83 11.34
CA ARG A 124 10.32 15.43 11.02
C ARG A 124 10.43 16.93 10.79
N ASN A 125 11.00 17.63 11.75
CA ASN A 125 11.13 19.08 11.69
C ASN A 125 12.03 19.52 10.51
N GLY A 126 13.10 18.78 10.25
CA GLY A 126 13.96 18.99 9.09
C GLY A 126 13.19 18.84 7.76
N LEU A 127 12.47 17.74 7.57
CA LEU A 127 11.69 17.48 6.35
C LEU A 127 10.57 18.51 6.14
N LEU A 128 9.90 18.92 7.21
CA LEU A 128 8.88 19.97 7.14
C LEU A 128 9.48 21.34 6.78
N ALA A 129 10.71 21.59 7.20
CA ALA A 129 11.47 22.78 6.81
C ALA A 129 12.15 22.65 5.43
N GLY A 130 11.93 21.56 4.70
CA GLY A 130 12.54 21.32 3.37
C GLY A 130 14.01 20.93 3.42
N LYS A 131 14.52 20.50 4.58
CA LYS A 131 15.92 20.08 4.76
C LYS A 131 16.04 18.57 4.73
N SER A 132 17.03 18.05 4.00
CA SER A 132 17.36 16.63 4.06
C SER A 132 17.94 16.28 5.44
N PRO A 133 17.51 15.15 6.05
CA PRO A 133 18.02 14.73 7.35
C PRO A 133 19.51 14.37 7.26
N ALA A 134 20.30 14.90 8.18
CA ALA A 134 21.73 14.62 8.24
C ALA A 134 22.03 13.13 8.48
N GLY A 135 22.93 12.57 7.71
CA GLY A 135 23.37 11.17 7.85
C GLY A 135 22.33 10.12 7.46
N LEU A 136 21.27 10.50 6.73
CA LEU A 136 20.31 9.59 6.15
C LEU A 136 20.33 9.72 4.61
N GLU A 137 20.78 8.65 3.97
CA GLU A 137 20.71 8.57 2.52
C GLU A 137 19.27 8.27 2.07
N PRO A 138 18.71 9.07 1.16
CA PRO A 138 17.36 8.85 0.67
C PRO A 138 17.30 7.64 -0.26
N VAL A 139 16.25 6.85 -0.12
CA VAL A 139 15.91 5.78 -1.06
C VAL A 139 14.87 6.30 -2.05
N GLN A 140 15.20 6.29 -3.33
CA GLN A 140 14.24 6.60 -4.39
C GLN A 140 13.34 5.41 -4.63
N ALA A 141 12.04 5.60 -4.54
CA ALA A 141 11.04 4.56 -4.71
C ALA A 141 9.91 5.03 -5.65
N ARG A 142 9.16 4.10 -6.21
CA ARG A 142 8.08 4.37 -7.17
C ARG A 142 6.88 3.48 -6.89
N GLY A 143 5.71 4.02 -7.16
CA GLY A 143 4.44 3.34 -7.05
C GLY A 143 3.54 3.94 -6.00
N GLY A 144 2.24 3.75 -6.14
CA GLY A 144 1.25 4.13 -5.15
C GLY A 144 1.29 3.27 -3.89
N ASN A 145 2.09 2.20 -3.92
CA ASN A 145 2.31 1.31 -2.79
C ASN A 145 3.80 1.22 -2.51
N LEU A 146 4.22 1.61 -1.32
CA LEU A 146 5.58 1.42 -0.82
C LEU A 146 5.59 0.33 0.25
N TYR A 147 6.49 -0.62 0.09
CA TYR A 147 6.64 -1.73 1.00
C TYR A 147 7.98 -1.61 1.72
N PHE A 148 7.92 -1.18 2.96
CA PHE A 148 9.12 -0.93 3.75
C PHE A 148 9.70 -2.21 4.35
N ARG A 149 8.84 -3.10 4.84
CA ARG A 149 9.28 -4.35 5.44
C ARG A 149 8.18 -5.41 5.41
N SER A 150 8.55 -6.62 5.02
CA SER A 150 7.70 -7.78 5.12
C SER A 150 7.57 -8.24 6.58
N ARG A 151 6.45 -8.89 6.91
CA ARG A 151 6.29 -9.61 8.18
C ARG A 151 7.42 -10.63 8.41
N ALA A 152 7.85 -11.31 7.35
CA ALA A 152 8.95 -12.27 7.40
C ALA A 152 10.34 -11.61 7.41
N GLY A 153 10.42 -10.30 7.27
CA GLY A 153 11.66 -9.53 7.36
C GLY A 153 12.55 -9.53 6.13
N ALA A 154 12.31 -10.39 5.17
CA ALA A 154 13.23 -10.61 4.04
C ALA A 154 13.06 -9.63 2.88
N GLU A 155 11.93 -8.94 2.78
CA GLU A 155 11.57 -8.11 1.64
C GLU A 155 11.18 -6.69 2.07
N GLY A 156 11.37 -5.73 1.19
CA GLY A 156 11.02 -4.33 1.37
C GLY A 156 12.23 -3.41 1.38
N LEU A 157 11.96 -2.11 1.37
CA LEU A 157 13.01 -1.08 1.33
C LEU A 157 13.89 -1.10 2.59
N PHE A 158 13.33 -1.48 3.73
CA PHE A 158 13.98 -1.47 5.04
C PHE A 158 13.83 -2.82 5.76
N SER A 159 14.27 -3.90 5.13
CA SER A 159 14.13 -5.27 5.64
C SER A 159 14.73 -5.48 7.05
N LYS A 160 15.75 -4.69 7.41
CA LYS A 160 16.45 -4.75 8.72
C LYS A 160 15.82 -3.85 9.79
N ALA A 161 14.73 -3.12 9.48
CA ALA A 161 14.08 -2.24 10.45
C ALA A 161 13.58 -3.01 11.68
N LYS A 162 13.60 -2.35 12.82
CA LYS A 162 13.15 -2.87 14.14
C LYS A 162 11.91 -2.12 14.62
N PRO A 163 11.09 -2.71 15.49
CA PRO A 163 10.02 -1.98 16.17
C PRO A 163 10.54 -0.70 16.82
N GLY A 164 9.79 0.39 16.73
CA GLY A 164 10.20 1.71 17.16
C GLY A 164 10.90 2.55 16.10
N ASN A 165 11.26 1.96 14.95
CA ASN A 165 11.74 2.75 13.81
C ASN A 165 10.59 3.47 13.12
N THR A 166 10.92 4.53 12.39
CA THR A 166 9.97 5.28 11.54
C THR A 166 10.58 5.50 10.15
N ALA A 167 9.72 5.48 9.13
CA ALA A 167 10.07 5.92 7.79
C ALA A 167 9.26 7.17 7.43
N TRP A 168 9.87 8.03 6.63
CA TRP A 168 9.21 9.15 5.98
C TRP A 168 9.24 8.96 4.48
N ALA A 169 8.09 9.14 3.85
CA ALA A 169 7.96 9.14 2.40
C ALA A 169 7.49 10.52 1.93
N GLU A 170 8.28 11.13 1.08
CA GLU A 170 7.99 12.43 0.51
C GLU A 170 7.73 12.31 -0.97
N THR A 171 6.68 12.96 -1.47
CA THR A 171 6.42 13.10 -2.89
C THR A 171 6.00 14.52 -3.22
N THR A 172 6.38 14.96 -4.42
CA THR A 172 5.96 16.23 -4.99
C THR A 172 5.19 15.96 -6.28
N PHE A 173 4.07 16.63 -6.45
CA PHE A 173 3.27 16.54 -7.66
C PHE A 173 2.75 17.90 -8.08
N TYR A 174 2.35 18.02 -9.35
CA TYR A 174 1.84 19.24 -9.92
C TYR A 174 0.32 19.17 -10.10
N ALA A 175 -0.42 20.13 -9.54
CA ALA A 175 -1.84 20.28 -9.77
C ALA A 175 -2.08 21.47 -10.72
N PRO A 176 -2.83 21.29 -11.83
CA PRO A 176 -3.03 22.37 -12.80
C PRO A 176 -3.87 23.52 -12.24
N ARG A 177 -4.66 23.27 -11.22
CA ARG A 177 -5.49 24.25 -10.51
C ARG A 177 -5.62 23.88 -9.04
N ALA A 178 -5.93 24.86 -8.21
CA ALA A 178 -6.31 24.64 -6.82
C ALA A 178 -7.64 23.87 -6.75
N GLY A 179 -7.78 23.01 -5.77
CA GLY A 179 -9.00 22.20 -5.59
C GLY A 179 -8.81 21.01 -4.67
N THR A 180 -9.65 20.02 -4.87
CA THR A 180 -9.61 18.76 -4.11
C THR A 180 -9.06 17.64 -4.97
N MET A 181 -8.00 17.01 -4.50
CA MET A 181 -7.50 15.73 -4.98
C MET A 181 -8.08 14.62 -4.10
N TYR A 182 -8.39 13.49 -4.70
CA TYR A 182 -8.79 12.30 -3.95
C TYR A 182 -7.71 11.23 -4.04
N ALA A 183 -7.46 10.52 -2.96
CA ALA A 183 -6.54 9.39 -2.96
C ALA A 183 -7.06 8.22 -2.13
N MET A 184 -6.78 7.00 -2.58
CA MET A 184 -6.89 5.80 -1.76
C MET A 184 -5.66 5.74 -0.85
N VAL A 185 -5.91 5.76 0.46
CA VAL A 185 -4.85 5.83 1.47
C VAL A 185 -4.96 4.64 2.41
N GLY A 186 -3.85 3.97 2.67
CA GLY A 186 -3.79 2.84 3.60
C GLY A 186 -2.41 2.61 4.16
N PHE A 187 -2.34 2.12 5.37
CA PHE A 187 -1.10 1.91 6.12
C PHE A 187 -0.95 0.50 6.66
N ASP A 188 -1.99 -0.30 6.54
CA ASP A 188 -2.02 -1.63 7.10
C ASP A 188 -1.68 -2.68 6.06
N ALA A 189 -1.20 -3.83 6.52
CA ALA A 189 -1.14 -4.99 5.67
C ALA A 189 -2.55 -5.36 5.19
N PRO A 190 -2.66 -5.80 3.95
CA PRO A 190 -3.97 -6.11 3.37
C PRO A 190 -4.63 -7.38 3.95
N ALA A 191 -3.95 -8.17 4.76
CA ALA A 191 -4.52 -9.36 5.35
C ALA A 191 -5.44 -9.03 6.53
N ARG A 192 -6.64 -9.61 6.55
CA ARG A 192 -7.62 -9.41 7.63
C ARG A 192 -7.05 -9.75 9.00
N SER A 193 -6.38 -10.90 9.13
CA SER A 193 -5.73 -11.32 10.37
C SER A 193 -4.73 -10.28 10.89
N THR A 194 -3.96 -9.67 10.00
CA THR A 194 -3.00 -8.64 10.39
C THR A 194 -3.68 -7.37 10.87
N ARG A 195 -4.74 -6.93 10.21
CA ARG A 195 -5.51 -5.75 10.62
C ARG A 195 -6.23 -5.96 11.93
N CYS A 196 -6.72 -7.15 12.15
CA CYS A 196 -7.31 -7.52 13.43
C CYS A 196 -6.34 -7.36 14.60
N CYS A 197 -5.05 -7.55 14.38
CA CYS A 197 -4.02 -7.32 15.40
C CYS A 197 -3.66 -5.83 15.56
N SER A 198 -3.85 -5.02 14.50
CA SER A 198 -3.56 -3.58 14.53
C SER A 198 -4.66 -2.75 15.16
N GLY A 199 -5.90 -3.23 15.06
CA GLY A 199 -7.09 -2.50 15.49
C GLY A 199 -7.55 -1.41 14.49
N VAL A 200 -8.56 -0.66 14.90
CA VAL A 200 -9.20 0.40 14.12
C VAL A 200 -8.68 1.76 14.59
N PRO A 201 -8.22 2.65 13.69
CA PRO A 201 -7.76 3.97 14.09
C PRO A 201 -8.87 4.76 14.80
N ALA A 202 -8.50 5.57 15.78
CA ALA A 202 -9.42 6.51 16.38
C ALA A 202 -9.82 7.62 15.39
N ALA A 203 -10.88 8.35 15.71
CA ALA A 203 -11.33 9.46 14.87
C ALA A 203 -10.20 10.48 14.68
N GLY A 204 -9.94 10.85 13.45
CA GLY A 204 -8.86 11.76 13.09
C GLY A 204 -7.48 11.13 12.93
N GLU A 205 -7.29 9.89 13.33
CA GLU A 205 -6.03 9.15 13.18
C GLU A 205 -5.99 8.37 11.87
N TRP A 206 -4.81 8.24 11.29
CA TRP A 206 -4.60 7.49 10.06
C TRP A 206 -4.40 5.99 10.30
N SER A 207 -3.75 5.66 11.39
CA SER A 207 -3.52 4.28 11.82
C SER A 207 -3.31 4.23 13.33
N GLN A 208 -3.44 3.06 13.92
CA GLN A 208 -3.10 2.86 15.34
C GLN A 208 -1.60 2.89 15.63
N CYS A 209 -0.78 2.99 14.58
CA CYS A 209 0.67 3.10 14.72
C CYS A 209 1.15 4.55 14.85
N GLY A 210 0.25 5.53 14.80
CA GLY A 210 0.62 6.95 14.91
C GLY A 210 1.08 7.55 13.56
N THR A 211 0.60 7.02 12.44
CA THR A 211 0.86 7.58 11.10
C THR A 211 0.38 9.03 11.02
N ARG A 212 1.17 9.87 10.35
CA ARG A 212 0.83 11.28 10.12
C ARG A 212 1.07 11.65 8.66
N ILE A 213 0.24 12.55 8.15
CA ILE A 213 0.33 13.07 6.77
C ILE A 213 0.33 14.60 6.80
N TRP A 214 1.23 15.19 6.03
CA TRP A 214 1.23 16.64 5.77
C TRP A 214 1.08 16.91 4.28
N VAL A 215 0.30 17.91 3.97
CA VAL A 215 0.17 18.46 2.62
C VAL A 215 0.62 19.92 2.66
N ASN A 216 1.64 20.26 1.88
CA ASN A 216 2.24 21.60 1.85
C ASN A 216 2.64 22.11 3.27
N GLY A 217 3.20 21.22 4.10
CA GLY A 217 3.63 21.53 5.47
C GLY A 217 2.51 21.56 6.52
N LYS A 218 1.24 21.46 6.11
CA LYS A 218 0.10 21.42 7.04
C LYS A 218 -0.30 19.99 7.32
N GLU A 219 -0.36 19.60 8.59
CA GLU A 219 -0.84 18.27 9.00
C GLU A 219 -2.32 18.09 8.65
N VAL A 220 -2.63 16.94 8.04
CA VAL A 220 -3.99 16.55 7.67
C VAL A 220 -4.43 15.40 8.57
N LYS A 221 -5.55 15.56 9.21
CA LYS A 221 -6.19 14.49 9.99
C LYS A 221 -7.02 13.60 9.07
N ASN A 222 -7.16 12.33 9.44
CA ASN A 222 -8.02 11.42 8.70
C ASN A 222 -9.48 11.90 8.80
N PRO A 223 -10.14 12.25 7.68
CA PRO A 223 -11.54 12.68 7.71
C PRO A 223 -12.53 11.52 7.85
N GLN A 224 -12.07 10.29 7.76
CA GLN A 224 -12.90 9.10 7.84
C GLN A 224 -13.08 8.68 9.30
N THR A 225 -14.30 8.27 9.64
CA THR A 225 -14.64 7.71 10.94
C THR A 225 -15.17 6.30 10.75
N TYR A 226 -14.73 5.39 11.59
CA TYR A 226 -15.11 3.98 11.56
C TYR A 226 -16.01 3.66 12.75
N LYS A 227 -16.97 2.73 12.57
CA LYS A 227 -17.89 2.32 13.64
C LYS A 227 -17.18 1.80 14.89
N LEU A 228 -16.01 1.19 14.72
CA LEU A 228 -15.21 0.62 15.80
C LEU A 228 -13.97 1.46 16.12
N ALA A 229 -14.02 2.76 15.83
CA ALA A 229 -12.88 3.66 16.00
C ALA A 229 -12.27 3.56 17.40
N GLY A 230 -10.95 3.41 17.47
CA GLY A 230 -10.19 3.28 18.70
C GLY A 230 -10.22 1.90 19.35
N GLN A 231 -11.02 0.96 18.85
CA GLN A 231 -11.11 -0.36 19.45
C GLN A 231 -10.00 -1.28 18.95
N ARG A 232 -9.34 -1.98 19.86
CA ARG A 232 -8.53 -3.15 19.52
C ARG A 232 -9.47 -4.33 19.30
N ARG A 233 -9.24 -5.07 18.23
CA ARG A 233 -10.05 -6.22 17.90
C ARG A 233 -9.79 -7.44 18.76
N TYR A 234 -8.59 -7.57 19.28
CA TYR A 234 -8.26 -8.68 20.14
C TYR A 234 -7.83 -8.18 21.52
N GLU A 235 -8.59 -8.56 22.49
CA GLU A 235 -8.10 -8.63 23.86
C GLU A 235 -7.41 -9.98 24.12
N LYS A 236 -7.87 -11.04 23.44
CA LYS A 236 -7.27 -12.39 23.50
C LYS A 236 -7.23 -13.00 22.11
N HIS A 237 -6.07 -13.54 21.74
CA HIS A 237 -5.87 -14.27 20.49
C HIS A 237 -6.56 -15.62 20.50
N THR A 238 -7.77 -15.69 19.99
CA THR A 238 -8.35 -16.94 19.53
C THR A 238 -8.81 -16.72 18.11
N TRP A 239 -8.11 -17.26 17.16
CA TRP A 239 -8.35 -17.12 15.73
C TRP A 239 -9.78 -17.50 15.33
N ASN A 240 -10.43 -18.37 16.08
CA ASN A 240 -11.76 -18.93 15.81
C ASN A 240 -12.86 -18.34 16.70
N SER A 241 -12.60 -17.32 17.48
CA SER A 241 -13.64 -16.77 18.34
C SER A 241 -14.68 -16.00 17.52
N PRO A 242 -15.98 -16.24 17.72
CA PRO A 242 -17.06 -15.42 17.14
C PRO A 242 -16.92 -13.94 17.47
N ALA A 243 -16.34 -13.61 18.64
CA ALA A 243 -16.09 -12.22 19.05
C ALA A 243 -15.08 -11.49 18.14
N ASN A 244 -14.32 -12.22 17.32
CA ASN A 244 -13.37 -11.67 16.37
C ASN A 244 -13.99 -11.45 14.98
N GLU A 245 -15.25 -11.77 14.80
CA GLU A 245 -15.94 -11.55 13.56
C GLU A 245 -16.33 -10.08 13.42
N ILE A 246 -16.05 -9.50 12.24
CA ILE A 246 -16.48 -8.15 11.90
C ILE A 246 -17.38 -8.22 10.69
N PRO A 247 -18.55 -7.55 10.75
CA PRO A 247 -19.37 -7.32 9.58
C PRO A 247 -18.57 -6.67 8.45
N PHE A 248 -18.85 -7.05 7.22
CA PHE A 248 -18.11 -6.56 6.05
C PHE A 248 -18.14 -5.03 5.93
N ASP A 249 -19.25 -4.41 6.25
CA ASP A 249 -19.45 -2.96 6.22
C ASP A 249 -18.60 -2.19 7.27
N ASN A 250 -18.06 -2.90 8.25
CA ASN A 250 -17.14 -2.34 9.25
C ASN A 250 -15.66 -2.67 8.94
N GLU A 251 -15.41 -3.36 7.84
CA GLU A 251 -14.05 -3.70 7.45
C GLU A 251 -13.24 -2.48 7.06
N GLU A 252 -11.98 -2.50 7.49
CA GLU A 252 -11.03 -1.44 7.23
C GLU A 252 -10.19 -1.69 6.00
N PHE A 253 -10.61 -2.58 5.14
CA PHE A 253 -9.93 -2.75 3.88
C PHE A 253 -9.92 -1.42 3.15
N TRP A 254 -8.73 -0.94 2.80
CA TRP A 254 -8.60 0.35 2.15
C TRP A 254 -9.41 0.45 0.85
N TRP A 255 -9.68 -0.65 0.17
CA TRP A 255 -10.56 -0.69 -1.01
C TRP A 255 -12.05 -0.62 -0.68
N ALA A 256 -12.45 -0.87 0.56
CA ALA A 256 -13.83 -0.66 1.02
C ALA A 256 -14.06 0.77 1.55
N ARG A 257 -12.97 1.52 1.77
CA ARG A 257 -13.03 2.90 2.22
C ARG A 257 -13.27 3.84 1.05
N PRO A 258 -14.04 4.92 1.22
CA PRO A 258 -14.06 5.97 0.21
C PRO A 258 -12.68 6.62 0.08
N PRO A 259 -12.35 7.17 -1.09
CA PRO A 259 -11.14 7.96 -1.24
C PRO A 259 -11.11 9.17 -0.31
N VAL A 260 -9.94 9.51 0.17
CA VAL A 260 -9.72 10.64 1.06
C VAL A 260 -9.53 11.92 0.24
N PRO A 261 -10.24 13.03 0.57
CA PRO A 261 -10.03 14.32 -0.05
C PRO A 261 -8.82 15.05 0.56
N PHE A 262 -7.96 15.58 -0.30
CA PHE A 262 -6.83 16.43 0.06
C PHE A 262 -6.95 17.78 -0.66
N GLN A 263 -6.77 18.89 0.07
CA GLN A 263 -6.75 20.23 -0.52
C GLN A 263 -5.39 20.48 -1.15
N VAL A 264 -5.38 20.86 -2.42
CA VAL A 264 -4.18 21.16 -3.18
C VAL A 264 -4.23 22.58 -3.74
N LYS A 265 -3.07 23.23 -3.84
CA LYS A 265 -2.92 24.52 -4.52
C LYS A 265 -2.59 24.31 -6.00
N ALA A 266 -2.80 25.32 -6.83
CA ALA A 266 -2.28 25.33 -8.19
C ALA A 266 -0.75 25.28 -8.17
N GLY A 267 -0.15 24.56 -9.11
CA GLY A 267 1.29 24.34 -9.17
C GLY A 267 1.77 23.17 -8.31
N GLU A 268 2.97 23.31 -7.79
CA GLU A 268 3.64 22.27 -7.03
C GLU A 268 3.00 22.06 -5.66
N ASN A 269 2.77 20.80 -5.31
CA ASN A 269 2.29 20.34 -4.00
C ASN A 269 3.22 19.26 -3.47
N LYS A 270 3.45 19.29 -2.17
CA LYS A 270 4.28 18.34 -1.45
C LYS A 270 3.45 17.54 -0.46
N ILE A 271 3.60 16.22 -0.47
CA ILE A 271 3.04 15.32 0.54
C ILE A 271 4.20 14.69 1.30
N LEU A 272 4.12 14.71 2.62
CA LEU A 272 5.01 14.00 3.52
C LEU A 272 4.18 13.02 4.35
N ILE A 273 4.60 11.77 4.41
CA ILE A 273 3.99 10.72 5.22
C ILE A 273 5.01 10.21 6.21
N GLU A 274 4.66 10.25 7.48
CA GLU A 274 5.40 9.62 8.57
C GLU A 274 4.74 8.30 8.93
N GLN A 275 5.47 7.19 8.83
CA GLN A 275 4.95 5.86 9.10
C GLN A 275 5.80 5.15 10.15
N PRO A 276 5.35 5.13 11.41
CA PRO A 276 5.99 4.37 12.47
C PRO A 276 5.87 2.86 12.25
N TYR A 277 6.88 2.11 12.67
CA TYR A 277 6.89 0.67 12.70
C TYR A 277 6.76 0.15 14.13
N THR A 278 5.63 -0.40 14.46
CA THR A 278 5.36 -0.94 15.80
C THR A 278 5.80 -2.39 15.96
N GLY A 279 6.16 -3.04 14.86
CA GLY A 279 6.52 -4.46 14.87
C GLY A 279 5.32 -5.38 14.87
N SER A 280 5.47 -6.54 15.48
CA SER A 280 4.45 -7.58 15.58
C SER A 280 4.01 -8.16 14.22
N PHE A 281 2.77 -8.49 14.04
CA PHE A 281 2.26 -9.19 12.86
C PHE A 281 2.03 -8.31 11.62
N GLN A 282 2.45 -7.06 11.66
CA GLN A 282 2.22 -6.12 10.57
C GLN A 282 3.31 -6.17 9.50
N SER A 283 2.89 -6.13 8.26
CA SER A 283 3.73 -5.65 7.19
C SER A 283 3.76 -4.13 7.23
N TRP A 284 4.94 -3.55 7.13
CA TRP A 284 5.14 -2.12 7.22
C TRP A 284 5.21 -1.49 5.84
N GLY A 285 4.32 -0.58 5.56
CA GLY A 285 4.21 0.06 4.26
C GLY A 285 3.12 1.10 4.20
N ILE A 286 3.03 1.78 3.06
CA ILE A 286 1.99 2.76 2.77
C ILE A 286 1.35 2.48 1.41
N SER A 287 0.09 2.86 1.28
CA SER A 287 -0.60 2.98 0.01
C SER A 287 -1.11 4.41 -0.15
N PHE A 288 -0.77 5.05 -1.25
CA PHE A 288 -1.26 6.37 -1.62
C PHE A 288 -1.47 6.39 -3.13
N ILE A 289 -2.71 6.21 -3.55
CA ILE A 289 -3.07 6.12 -4.97
C ILE A 289 -4.03 7.26 -5.29
N PRO A 290 -3.58 8.29 -5.99
CA PRO A 290 -4.48 9.32 -6.52
C PRO A 290 -5.56 8.71 -7.39
N VAL A 291 -6.82 9.13 -7.18
CA VAL A 291 -7.98 8.61 -7.90
C VAL A 291 -8.91 9.74 -8.32
N LYS A 292 -9.68 9.47 -9.37
CA LYS A 292 -10.75 10.34 -9.85
C LYS A 292 -12.02 9.56 -10.13
N LYS A 293 -13.15 10.24 -10.11
CA LYS A 293 -14.42 9.63 -10.55
C LYS A 293 -14.44 9.45 -12.07
N SER A 294 -14.96 8.29 -12.48
CA SER A 294 -15.32 7.95 -13.86
C SER A 294 -16.68 7.26 -13.82
N GLY A 295 -17.74 8.00 -14.07
CA GLY A 295 -19.10 7.57 -13.77
C GLY A 295 -19.28 7.30 -12.28
N GLU A 296 -19.81 6.14 -11.93
CA GLU A 296 -20.02 5.71 -10.53
C GLU A 296 -18.75 5.12 -9.89
N ARG A 297 -17.66 4.97 -10.63
CA ARG A 297 -16.43 4.31 -10.15
C ARG A 297 -15.32 5.30 -9.88
N TRP A 298 -14.44 4.90 -8.97
CA TRP A 298 -13.15 5.54 -8.79
C TRP A 298 -12.11 4.78 -9.60
N ILE A 299 -11.33 5.51 -10.38
CA ILE A 299 -10.19 4.97 -11.14
C ILE A 299 -8.91 5.68 -10.73
N ALA A 300 -7.75 5.03 -10.92
CA ALA A 300 -6.47 5.70 -10.70
C ALA A 300 -6.36 6.94 -11.60
N ASP A 301 -5.91 8.06 -11.02
CA ASP A 301 -5.74 9.32 -11.73
C ASP A 301 -4.29 9.48 -12.20
N PRO A 302 -4.01 9.32 -13.49
CA PRO A 302 -2.67 9.52 -14.03
C PRO A 302 -2.24 11.00 -14.05
N GLY A 303 -3.18 11.93 -13.90
CA GLY A 303 -2.89 13.38 -13.93
C GLY A 303 -2.08 13.88 -12.73
N TYR A 304 -2.01 13.09 -11.66
CA TYR A 304 -1.17 13.36 -10.50
C TYR A 304 0.13 12.56 -10.50
N SER A 305 0.50 11.95 -11.60
CA SER A 305 1.79 11.31 -11.75
C SER A 305 2.85 12.34 -12.09
N VAL A 306 3.71 12.62 -11.10
CA VAL A 306 5.09 13.14 -11.20
C VAL A 306 5.40 14.33 -12.08
N LYS A 307 6.16 15.28 -11.46
CA LYS A 307 7.10 16.27 -12.08
C LYS A 307 7.12 16.33 -13.62
N THR A 308 6.02 16.64 -14.22
CA THR A 308 6.03 17.32 -15.49
C THR A 308 5.40 18.66 -15.22
N GLY A 309 6.25 19.62 -14.90
CA GLY A 309 5.88 21.00 -15.16
C GLY A 309 5.31 21.08 -16.58
N PRO A 310 4.54 22.13 -16.91
CA PRO A 310 3.96 22.26 -18.24
C PRO A 310 5.06 21.99 -19.25
N ALA A 311 4.78 21.09 -20.19
CA ALA A 311 5.66 20.91 -21.34
C ALA A 311 5.90 22.30 -21.91
N LYS A 312 7.18 22.74 -21.88
CA LYS A 312 7.58 24.00 -22.48
C LYS A 312 7.34 23.94 -23.96
#